data_78f296a9d53baea637e12d84e4abd10d
#
_entry.id   78f296a9d53baea637e12d84e4abd10d
#
_cell.length_a   1.000
_cell.length_b   1.000
_cell.length_c   1.000
_cell.angle_alpha   90.00
_cell.angle_beta   90.00
_cell.angle_gamma   90.00
#
_symmetry.space_group_name_H-M   'P 1'
#
loop_
_entity.id
_entity.type
_entity.pdbx_description
1 polymer ?
#
loop_
_entity_poly.entity_id
_entity_poly.type
_entity_poly.pdbx_seq_one_letter_code
_entity_poly.pdbx_strand_id
1 'polypeptide(L)'
;QRMRANFQNVRNDLLNTGMVVEVAGTDTKVTSTTNTHGNFNWEGKDPDRVNDFTGLRVTSEFGQMVDWEILEGRDLSRDLGTDENAFILNEAAVEYMGIENPVGKVLTRDGNAYPIVGVVKNLVTQSPYDPVRQTLFMFEEDWFLHLYVKLNPNQNVREALAAIEGVFTKYDPVNTFEYEFTDEAYAEKFENEERIGRLASFFTILAIFISCLGLFGLATYVAEQRTKEIGIRKVLGASVFNLWQMLSKDFILLVGIAFIIAIPVAYFLMQKWLLDFTYRVNIA
;
A
#
# COMPACT_ATOMS: atom_id res chain seq x y z
N GLN A 1 13.27 -27.65 -0.71
CA GLN A 1 14.40 -28.09 0.11
C GLN A 1 15.74 -27.96 -0.64
N ARG A 2 15.83 -28.38 -1.92
CA ARG A 2 17.08 -28.32 -2.74
C ARG A 2 17.52 -26.88 -3.03
N MET A 3 16.59 -25.98 -3.30
CA MET A 3 16.92 -24.57 -3.58
C MET A 3 17.50 -23.88 -2.33
N ARG A 4 16.95 -24.17 -1.14
CA ARG A 4 17.46 -23.62 0.12
C ARG A 4 18.92 -24.01 0.34
N ALA A 5 19.21 -25.32 0.26
CA ALA A 5 20.57 -25.83 0.44
C ALA A 5 21.57 -25.31 -0.60
N ASN A 6 21.11 -24.73 -1.69
CA ASN A 6 21.93 -24.18 -2.78
C ASN A 6 21.64 -22.69 -3.03
N PHE A 7 21.11 -21.97 -2.05
CA PHE A 7 20.64 -20.60 -2.24
C PHE A 7 21.67 -19.71 -2.93
N GLN A 8 22.91 -19.74 -2.49
CA GLN A 8 23.98 -18.92 -3.07
C GLN A 8 24.28 -19.25 -4.53
N ASN A 9 24.25 -20.55 -4.89
CA ASN A 9 24.44 -20.97 -6.27
C ASN A 9 23.26 -20.54 -7.14
N VAL A 10 22.02 -20.66 -6.62
CA VAL A 10 20.82 -20.21 -7.30
C VAL A 10 20.87 -18.69 -7.52
N ARG A 11 21.21 -17.92 -6.47
CA ARG A 11 21.37 -16.47 -6.55
C ARG A 11 22.42 -16.09 -7.59
N ASN A 12 23.59 -16.68 -7.54
CA ASN A 12 24.68 -16.39 -8.49
C ASN A 12 24.27 -16.72 -9.93
N ASP A 13 23.64 -17.87 -10.16
CA ASP A 13 23.16 -18.23 -11.49
C ASP A 13 22.10 -17.24 -12.01
N LEU A 14 21.17 -16.80 -11.15
CA LEU A 14 20.16 -15.79 -11.51
C LEU A 14 20.80 -14.45 -11.84
N LEU A 15 21.72 -13.94 -11.02
CA LEU A 15 22.44 -12.71 -11.27
C LEU A 15 23.26 -12.76 -12.58
N ASN A 16 23.89 -13.90 -12.86
CA ASN A 16 24.69 -14.10 -14.07
C ASN A 16 23.85 -14.10 -15.36
N THR A 17 22.53 -14.24 -15.28
CA THR A 17 21.64 -14.06 -16.45
C THR A 17 21.62 -12.63 -16.95
N GLY A 18 21.98 -11.64 -16.12
CA GLY A 18 21.82 -10.20 -16.39
C GLY A 18 20.38 -9.71 -16.38
N MET A 19 19.41 -10.61 -16.19
CA MET A 19 17.98 -10.29 -16.12
C MET A 19 17.53 -9.93 -14.70
N VAL A 20 18.33 -10.27 -13.70
CA VAL A 20 18.02 -10.16 -12.28
C VAL A 20 19.03 -9.23 -11.61
N VAL A 21 18.56 -8.34 -10.76
CA VAL A 21 19.37 -7.37 -9.99
C VAL A 21 19.72 -7.95 -8.62
N GLU A 22 18.75 -8.58 -7.93
CA GLU A 22 18.95 -9.16 -6.61
C GLU A 22 17.98 -10.31 -6.36
N VAL A 23 18.36 -11.21 -5.44
CA VAL A 23 17.56 -12.36 -5.01
C VAL A 23 17.62 -12.47 -3.49
N ALA A 24 16.47 -12.58 -2.84
CA ALA A 24 16.37 -12.78 -1.40
C ALA A 24 15.33 -13.84 -1.04
N GLY A 25 15.54 -14.51 0.06
CA GLY A 25 14.61 -15.49 0.63
C GLY A 25 13.87 -14.95 1.84
N THR A 26 12.59 -15.33 1.98
CA THR A 26 11.78 -15.02 3.18
C THR A 26 10.94 -16.23 3.61
N ASP A 27 10.62 -16.34 4.89
CA ASP A 27 9.77 -17.41 5.43
C ASP A 27 8.27 -17.18 5.19
N THR A 28 7.87 -15.95 4.89
CA THR A 28 6.48 -15.59 4.60
C THR A 28 6.42 -14.55 3.49
N LYS A 29 5.25 -14.39 2.88
CA LYS A 29 5.05 -13.33 1.88
C LYS A 29 5.22 -11.96 2.53
N VAL A 30 6.07 -11.11 1.96
CA VAL A 30 6.30 -9.74 2.45
C VAL A 30 5.00 -8.93 2.45
N THR A 31 4.15 -9.15 1.44
CA THR A 31 2.85 -8.48 1.32
C THR A 31 1.78 -8.98 2.30
N SER A 32 2.00 -10.10 3.00
CA SER A 32 1.03 -10.73 3.89
C SER A 32 1.71 -11.33 5.11
N THR A 33 2.47 -10.51 5.83
CA THR A 33 3.20 -10.96 7.01
C THR A 33 2.25 -11.16 8.18
N THR A 34 1.94 -12.40 8.50
CA THR A 34 1.05 -12.79 9.61
C THR A 34 1.75 -13.50 10.75
N ASN A 35 3.03 -13.82 10.58
CA ASN A 35 3.80 -14.52 11.60
C ASN A 35 4.02 -13.64 12.82
N THR A 36 3.42 -14.04 13.92
CA THR A 36 3.54 -13.35 15.20
C THR A 36 4.47 -14.11 16.13
N HIS A 37 5.43 -13.41 16.69
CA HIS A 37 6.38 -13.95 17.64
C HIS A 37 6.25 -13.24 18.98
N GLY A 38 6.06 -14.00 20.04
CA GLY A 38 5.99 -13.53 21.42
C GLY A 38 7.16 -13.99 22.27
N ASN A 39 7.01 -13.80 23.59
CA ASN A 39 7.96 -14.21 24.62
C ASN A 39 9.31 -13.51 24.57
N PHE A 40 9.40 -12.35 23.90
CA PHE A 40 10.59 -11.53 23.99
C PHE A 40 10.63 -10.72 25.28
N ASN A 41 11.82 -10.59 25.83
CA ASN A 41 12.10 -9.73 26.96
C ASN A 41 13.24 -8.78 26.65
N TRP A 42 13.18 -7.56 27.19
CA TRP A 42 14.21 -6.52 27.02
C TRP A 42 14.27 -5.64 28.26
N GLU A 43 15.36 -4.91 28.39
CA GLU A 43 15.54 -3.98 29.51
C GLU A 43 14.47 -2.87 29.50
N GLY A 44 13.79 -2.70 30.66
CA GLY A 44 12.72 -1.71 30.81
C GLY A 44 11.34 -2.17 30.31
N LYS A 45 11.19 -3.42 29.89
CA LYS A 45 9.88 -3.95 29.51
C LYS A 45 8.92 -3.97 30.69
N ASP A 46 7.71 -3.47 30.47
CA ASP A 46 6.57 -3.65 31.40
C ASP A 46 6.20 -5.14 31.48
N PRO A 47 6.21 -5.76 32.67
CA PRO A 47 5.88 -7.18 32.85
C PRO A 47 4.48 -7.57 32.34
N ASP A 48 3.52 -6.66 32.43
CA ASP A 48 2.13 -6.89 32.02
C ASP A 48 1.90 -6.65 30.52
N ARG A 49 2.90 -6.13 29.80
CA ARG A 49 2.79 -5.88 28.36
C ARG A 49 2.85 -7.19 27.60
N VAL A 50 1.75 -7.51 26.91
CA VAL A 50 1.75 -8.59 25.91
C VAL A 50 2.71 -8.20 24.80
N ASN A 51 3.72 -9.03 24.55
CA ASN A 51 4.66 -8.78 23.46
C ASN A 51 4.30 -9.63 22.26
N ASP A 52 3.93 -8.93 21.23
CA ASP A 52 3.50 -9.49 19.97
C ASP A 52 4.23 -8.72 18.84
N PHE A 53 5.25 -9.36 18.28
CA PHE A 53 6.02 -8.81 17.17
C PHE A 53 5.71 -9.59 15.90
N THR A 54 5.58 -8.88 14.81
CA THR A 54 5.65 -9.52 13.50
C THR A 54 7.09 -9.95 13.25
N GLY A 55 7.33 -11.22 12.98
CA GLY A 55 8.67 -11.74 12.66
C GLY A 55 8.77 -12.10 11.20
N LEU A 56 9.83 -11.64 10.56
CA LEU A 56 10.16 -11.99 9.19
C LEU A 56 11.58 -12.55 9.16
N ARG A 57 11.71 -13.83 8.80
CA ARG A 57 13.03 -14.43 8.54
C ARG A 57 13.44 -14.08 7.13
N VAL A 58 14.65 -13.58 7.01
CA VAL A 58 15.18 -13.05 5.74
C VAL A 58 16.62 -13.51 5.52
N THR A 59 17.02 -13.63 4.26
CA THR A 59 18.43 -13.77 3.90
C THR A 59 19.12 -12.40 3.96
N SER A 60 20.45 -12.37 3.99
CA SER A 60 21.24 -11.13 4.11
C SER A 60 21.01 -10.12 2.97
N GLU A 61 20.53 -10.58 1.84
CA GLU A 61 20.27 -9.74 0.66
C GLU A 61 18.94 -9.00 0.72
N PHE A 62 18.09 -9.31 1.71
CA PHE A 62 16.73 -8.79 1.77
C PHE A 62 16.68 -7.26 1.85
N GLY A 63 17.59 -6.66 2.61
CA GLY A 63 17.67 -5.20 2.73
C GLY A 63 17.91 -4.51 1.40
N GLN A 64 18.82 -5.05 0.59
CA GLN A 64 19.12 -4.56 -0.77
C GLN A 64 17.95 -4.86 -1.74
N MET A 65 17.25 -5.98 -1.54
CA MET A 65 16.08 -6.36 -2.34
C MET A 65 14.97 -5.33 -2.24
N VAL A 66 14.64 -4.89 -1.02
CA VAL A 66 13.53 -3.95 -0.75
C VAL A 66 13.97 -2.49 -0.68
N ASP A 67 15.26 -2.21 -0.86
CA ASP A 67 15.87 -0.89 -0.77
C ASP A 67 15.49 -0.19 0.55
N TRP A 68 15.54 -0.91 1.69
CA TRP A 68 15.16 -0.31 2.96
C TRP A 68 16.16 0.76 3.43
N GLU A 69 15.66 1.76 4.13
CA GLU A 69 16.45 2.84 4.69
C GLU A 69 16.89 2.45 6.10
N ILE A 70 18.20 2.33 6.31
CA ILE A 70 18.79 2.08 7.63
C ILE A 70 18.86 3.41 8.36
N LEU A 71 18.19 3.50 9.52
CA LEU A 71 18.15 4.69 10.37
C LEU A 71 19.29 4.69 11.40
N GLU A 72 19.57 3.52 11.98
CA GLU A 72 20.63 3.33 12.97
C GLU A 72 21.30 1.97 12.76
N GLY A 73 22.60 1.90 13.07
CA GLY A 73 23.35 0.66 13.00
C GLY A 73 23.73 0.21 11.58
N ARG A 74 23.51 -1.06 11.26
CA ARG A 74 23.88 -1.67 9.99
C ARG A 74 22.90 -2.75 9.55
N ASP A 75 23.02 -3.16 8.30
CA ASP A 75 22.31 -4.31 7.75
C ASP A 75 22.86 -5.65 8.25
N LEU A 76 22.07 -6.72 8.05
CA LEU A 76 22.49 -8.09 8.28
C LEU A 76 23.61 -8.47 7.30
N SER A 77 24.57 -9.23 7.76
CA SER A 77 25.70 -9.67 6.94
C SER A 77 26.04 -11.12 7.20
N ARG A 78 26.14 -11.88 6.13
CA ARG A 78 26.63 -13.28 6.17
C ARG A 78 28.07 -13.39 6.65
N ASP A 79 28.89 -12.39 6.34
CA ASP A 79 30.31 -12.41 6.67
C ASP A 79 30.57 -12.28 8.18
N LEU A 80 29.55 -11.86 8.92
CA LEU A 80 29.57 -11.72 10.37
C LEU A 80 28.80 -12.89 10.99
N GLY A 81 29.51 -13.93 11.41
CA GLY A 81 28.90 -15.10 12.05
C GLY A 81 28.10 -14.81 13.32
N THR A 82 28.16 -13.57 13.85
CA THR A 82 27.34 -13.09 14.96
C THR A 82 25.90 -12.75 14.53
N ASP A 83 25.65 -12.58 13.24
CA ASP A 83 24.37 -12.12 12.74
C ASP A 83 23.31 -13.23 12.64
N GLU A 84 23.71 -14.49 12.70
CA GLU A 84 22.78 -15.63 12.78
C GLU A 84 21.80 -15.54 13.97
N ASN A 85 22.19 -14.80 15.00
CA ASN A 85 21.33 -14.53 16.16
C ASN A 85 21.06 -13.04 16.36
N ALA A 86 21.13 -12.24 15.31
CA ALA A 86 20.88 -10.80 15.39
C ALA A 86 19.52 -10.42 14.82
N PHE A 87 18.98 -9.29 15.32
CA PHE A 87 17.74 -8.71 14.82
C PHE A 87 17.98 -7.32 14.25
N ILE A 88 17.24 -7.02 13.19
CA ILE A 88 16.93 -5.65 12.77
C ILE A 88 15.49 -5.35 13.18
N LEU A 89 15.26 -4.14 13.70
CA LEU A 89 13.95 -3.64 14.08
C LEU A 89 13.46 -2.61 13.08
N ASN A 90 12.13 -2.51 12.90
CA ASN A 90 11.58 -1.31 12.28
C ASN A 90 11.31 -0.22 13.33
N GLU A 91 11.05 1.02 12.90
CA GLU A 91 10.71 2.15 13.79
C GLU A 91 9.56 1.81 14.74
N ALA A 92 8.51 1.15 14.22
CA ALA A 92 7.35 0.76 15.01
C ALA A 92 7.71 -0.20 16.15
N ALA A 93 8.71 -1.08 15.96
CA ALA A 93 9.18 -1.97 17.01
C ALA A 93 9.95 -1.20 18.09
N VAL A 94 10.78 -0.24 17.72
CA VAL A 94 11.52 0.62 18.66
C VAL A 94 10.54 1.45 19.48
N GLU A 95 9.56 2.08 18.85
CA GLU A 95 8.50 2.86 19.53
C GLU A 95 7.67 1.97 20.47
N TYR A 96 7.27 0.79 20.00
CA TYR A 96 6.54 -0.20 20.80
C TYR A 96 7.32 -0.61 22.05
N MET A 97 8.63 -0.83 21.93
CA MET A 97 9.48 -1.23 23.04
C MET A 97 9.78 -0.07 24.00
N GLY A 98 9.68 1.17 23.54
CA GLY A 98 10.00 2.37 24.31
C GLY A 98 11.48 2.46 24.69
N ILE A 99 12.37 1.94 23.84
CA ILE A 99 13.82 1.92 24.11
C ILE A 99 14.53 3.05 23.35
N GLU A 100 15.42 3.72 24.07
CA GLU A 100 16.35 4.69 23.47
C GLU A 100 17.65 3.98 23.06
N ASN A 101 18.24 4.39 21.92
CA ASN A 101 19.47 3.80 21.37
C ASN A 101 19.39 2.26 21.30
N PRO A 102 18.55 1.70 20.43
CA PRO A 102 18.26 0.27 20.37
C PRO A 102 19.46 -0.58 19.91
N VAL A 103 20.34 -0.03 19.07
CA VAL A 103 21.49 -0.75 18.49
C VAL A 103 22.47 -1.14 19.61
N GLY A 104 22.85 -2.41 19.64
CA GLY A 104 23.71 -3.02 20.66
C GLY A 104 22.96 -3.52 21.89
N LYS A 105 21.68 -3.18 22.08
CA LYS A 105 20.84 -3.79 23.12
C LYS A 105 20.44 -5.22 22.71
N VAL A 106 19.98 -5.98 23.68
CA VAL A 106 19.69 -7.39 23.51
C VAL A 106 18.23 -7.68 23.82
N LEU A 107 17.55 -8.35 22.89
CA LEU A 107 16.30 -9.06 23.17
C LEU A 107 16.62 -10.46 23.63
N THR A 108 15.92 -10.96 24.63
CA THR A 108 16.02 -12.35 25.06
C THR A 108 14.72 -13.09 24.77
N ARG A 109 14.84 -14.33 24.30
CA ARG A 109 13.70 -15.22 24.08
C ARG A 109 14.11 -16.66 24.41
N ASP A 110 13.33 -17.33 25.25
CA ASP A 110 13.54 -18.74 25.61
C ASP A 110 14.98 -19.02 26.08
N GLY A 111 15.61 -18.05 26.77
CA GLY A 111 16.97 -18.13 27.29
C GLY A 111 18.07 -17.77 26.29
N ASN A 112 17.74 -17.53 25.03
CA ASN A 112 18.68 -17.06 24.01
C ASN A 112 18.72 -15.54 23.94
N ALA A 113 19.89 -15.00 23.60
CA ALA A 113 20.15 -13.56 23.49
C ALA A 113 20.29 -13.17 22.02
N TYR A 114 19.57 -12.14 21.60
CA TYR A 114 19.55 -11.63 20.24
C TYR A 114 19.92 -10.15 20.24
N PRO A 115 21.15 -9.80 19.84
CA PRO A 115 21.55 -8.39 19.74
C PRO A 115 20.82 -7.69 18.62
N ILE A 116 20.42 -6.43 18.85
CA ILE A 116 19.88 -5.55 17.84
C ILE A 116 21.05 -4.92 17.10
N VAL A 117 21.17 -5.15 15.79
CA VAL A 117 22.28 -4.67 14.96
C VAL A 117 21.91 -3.47 14.11
N GLY A 118 20.61 -3.25 13.88
CA GLY A 118 20.14 -2.13 13.09
C GLY A 118 18.68 -1.80 13.33
N VAL A 119 18.32 -0.57 12.93
CA VAL A 119 16.94 -0.09 12.85
C VAL A 119 16.69 0.40 11.44
N VAL A 120 15.57 -0.02 10.87
CA VAL A 120 15.14 0.38 9.54
C VAL A 120 13.84 1.16 9.61
N LYS A 121 13.64 2.02 8.63
CA LYS A 121 12.39 2.73 8.43
C LYS A 121 11.23 1.77 8.25
N ASN A 122 10.05 2.18 8.66
CA ASN A 122 8.83 1.40 8.49
C ASN A 122 8.57 1.06 7.02
N LEU A 123 8.45 -0.23 6.72
CA LEU A 123 8.04 -0.73 5.41
C LEU A 123 6.52 -0.94 5.42
N VAL A 124 5.83 -0.32 4.46
CA VAL A 124 4.39 -0.54 4.26
C VAL A 124 4.20 -1.81 3.44
N THR A 125 4.12 -2.93 4.11
CA THR A 125 4.01 -4.26 3.48
C THR A 125 2.59 -4.81 3.50
N GLN A 126 1.77 -4.35 4.45
CA GLN A 126 0.39 -4.77 4.62
C GLN A 126 -0.59 -3.74 4.04
N SER A 127 -1.79 -3.70 4.58
CA SER A 127 -2.80 -2.72 4.19
C SER A 127 -2.36 -1.29 4.58
N PRO A 128 -2.54 -0.28 3.72
CA PRO A 128 -2.31 1.12 4.10
C PRO A 128 -3.34 1.66 5.09
N TYR A 129 -4.37 0.87 5.41
CA TYR A 129 -5.39 1.19 6.42
C TYR A 129 -4.91 0.91 7.84
N ASP A 130 -4.00 -0.05 7.98
CA ASP A 130 -3.48 -0.46 9.27
C ASP A 130 -2.16 0.27 9.59
N PRO A 131 -1.92 0.61 10.87
CA PRO A 131 -0.61 1.10 11.28
C PRO A 131 0.44 0.02 11.02
N VAL A 132 1.64 0.45 10.64
CA VAL A 132 2.76 -0.49 10.48
C VAL A 132 3.01 -1.20 11.80
N ARG A 133 3.01 -2.52 11.76
CA ARG A 133 3.25 -3.34 12.95
C ARG A 133 4.71 -3.31 13.35
N GLN A 134 4.95 -3.48 14.65
CA GLN A 134 6.27 -3.73 15.20
C GLN A 134 6.84 -5.00 14.59
N THR A 135 7.95 -4.88 13.83
CA THR A 135 8.53 -5.97 13.05
C THR A 135 9.97 -6.23 13.43
N LEU A 136 10.30 -7.52 13.59
CA LEU A 136 11.64 -8.03 13.78
C LEU A 136 12.06 -8.74 12.49
N PHE A 137 13.19 -8.34 11.93
CA PHE A 137 13.83 -9.05 10.83
C PHE A 137 14.93 -9.93 11.40
N MET A 138 14.83 -11.23 11.14
CA MET A 138 15.70 -12.27 11.68
C MET A 138 16.53 -12.86 10.54
N PHE A 139 17.84 -12.93 10.70
CA PHE A 139 18.68 -13.56 9.70
C PHE A 139 18.51 -15.08 9.71
N GLU A 140 18.15 -15.65 8.57
CA GLU A 140 17.99 -17.10 8.40
C GLU A 140 18.21 -17.46 6.92
N GLU A 141 19.32 -18.14 6.59
CA GLU A 141 19.63 -18.53 5.22
C GLU A 141 19.01 -19.85 4.80
N ASP A 142 18.89 -20.77 5.72
CA ASP A 142 18.51 -22.14 5.43
C ASP A 142 16.99 -22.38 5.46
N TRP A 143 16.25 -21.37 5.90
CA TRP A 143 14.81 -21.48 6.09
C TRP A 143 14.03 -20.33 5.43
N PHE A 144 13.73 -20.48 4.15
CA PHE A 144 12.79 -19.59 3.44
C PHE A 144 11.73 -20.40 2.67
N LEU A 145 10.56 -19.85 2.49
CA LEU A 145 9.45 -20.43 1.72
C LEU A 145 9.23 -19.69 0.40
N HIS A 146 9.60 -18.43 0.37
CA HIS A 146 9.43 -17.55 -0.79
C HIS A 146 10.81 -17.06 -1.23
N LEU A 147 11.03 -17.11 -2.53
CA LEU A 147 12.20 -16.53 -3.17
C LEU A 147 11.76 -15.28 -3.91
N TYR A 148 12.26 -14.14 -3.50
CA TYR A 148 12.03 -12.86 -4.16
C TYR A 148 13.13 -12.59 -5.16
N VAL A 149 12.75 -12.14 -6.34
CA VAL A 149 13.66 -11.85 -7.44
C VAL A 149 13.37 -10.44 -7.95
N LYS A 150 14.35 -9.54 -7.82
CA LYS A 150 14.29 -8.18 -8.34
C LYS A 150 14.72 -8.18 -9.79
N LEU A 151 13.78 -7.94 -10.69
CA LEU A 151 14.07 -7.92 -12.13
C LEU A 151 14.86 -6.67 -12.51
N ASN A 152 15.71 -6.80 -13.51
CA ASN A 152 16.38 -5.65 -14.10
C ASN A 152 15.36 -4.81 -14.92
N PRO A 153 15.11 -3.55 -14.56
CA PRO A 153 14.09 -2.72 -15.20
C PRO A 153 14.37 -2.42 -16.68
N ASN A 154 15.61 -2.63 -17.13
CA ASN A 154 16.00 -2.40 -18.53
C ASN A 154 15.82 -3.64 -19.41
N GLN A 155 15.34 -4.74 -18.89
CA GLN A 155 15.19 -6.00 -19.59
C GLN A 155 13.72 -6.34 -19.86
N ASN A 156 13.49 -7.23 -20.83
CA ASN A 156 12.16 -7.71 -21.15
C ASN A 156 11.68 -8.72 -20.09
N VAL A 157 10.53 -8.46 -19.49
CA VAL A 157 9.96 -9.31 -18.42
C VAL A 157 9.77 -10.76 -18.86
N ARG A 158 9.33 -11.00 -20.10
CA ARG A 158 9.14 -12.36 -20.60
C ARG A 158 10.44 -13.13 -20.72
N GLU A 159 11.49 -12.48 -21.21
CA GLU A 159 12.82 -13.08 -21.31
C GLU A 159 13.41 -13.32 -19.93
N ALA A 160 13.21 -12.40 -18.99
CA ALA A 160 13.62 -12.56 -17.60
C ALA A 160 12.94 -13.75 -16.93
N LEU A 161 11.62 -13.89 -17.10
CA LEU A 161 10.89 -15.05 -16.56
C LEU A 161 11.37 -16.37 -17.15
N ALA A 162 11.63 -16.43 -18.46
CA ALA A 162 12.16 -17.64 -19.10
C ALA A 162 13.57 -18.01 -18.59
N ALA A 163 14.42 -17.01 -18.35
CA ALA A 163 15.75 -17.21 -17.76
C ALA A 163 15.65 -17.72 -16.32
N ILE A 164 14.75 -17.12 -15.52
CA ILE A 164 14.51 -17.54 -14.13
C ILE A 164 13.97 -18.97 -14.09
N GLU A 165 13.00 -19.31 -14.94
CA GLU A 165 12.46 -20.67 -15.07
C GLU A 165 13.54 -21.67 -15.41
N GLY A 166 14.48 -21.32 -16.30
CA GLY A 166 15.61 -22.17 -16.65
C GLY A 166 16.53 -22.48 -15.45
N VAL A 167 16.81 -21.44 -14.63
CA VAL A 167 17.60 -21.63 -13.40
C VAL A 167 16.79 -22.41 -12.36
N PHE A 168 15.51 -22.10 -12.18
CA PHE A 168 14.63 -22.81 -11.26
C PHE A 168 14.59 -24.32 -11.59
N THR A 169 14.35 -24.68 -12.84
CA THR A 169 14.27 -26.07 -13.30
C THR A 169 15.60 -26.83 -13.11
N LYS A 170 16.73 -26.13 -13.22
CA LYS A 170 18.06 -26.71 -12.95
C LYS A 170 18.19 -27.19 -11.49
N TYR A 171 17.70 -26.42 -10.52
CA TYR A 171 17.82 -26.72 -9.11
C TYR A 171 16.64 -27.49 -8.52
N ASP A 172 15.45 -27.34 -9.10
CA ASP A 172 14.24 -28.03 -8.67
C ASP A 172 13.38 -28.52 -9.87
N PRO A 173 13.85 -29.60 -10.55
CA PRO A 173 13.16 -30.12 -11.74
C PRO A 173 11.85 -30.86 -11.43
N VAL A 174 11.50 -31.03 -10.15
CA VAL A 174 10.30 -31.78 -9.74
C VAL A 174 9.11 -30.87 -9.56
N ASN A 175 9.33 -29.66 -9.06
CA ASN A 175 8.26 -28.70 -8.81
C ASN A 175 8.01 -27.83 -10.05
N THR A 176 6.75 -27.44 -10.24
CA THR A 176 6.37 -26.47 -11.26
C THR A 176 6.87 -25.09 -10.91
N PHE A 177 7.39 -24.35 -11.88
CA PHE A 177 7.74 -22.95 -11.69
C PHE A 177 6.46 -22.12 -11.57
N GLU A 178 6.23 -21.56 -10.41
CA GLU A 178 5.12 -20.65 -10.12
C GLU A 178 5.69 -19.30 -9.65
N TYR A 179 5.14 -18.23 -10.16
CA TYR A 179 5.54 -16.88 -9.78
C TYR A 179 4.33 -15.99 -9.59
N GLU A 180 4.52 -14.93 -8.84
CA GLU A 180 3.54 -13.89 -8.58
C GLU A 180 4.27 -12.55 -8.58
N PHE A 181 3.70 -11.53 -9.21
CA PHE A 181 4.26 -10.19 -9.13
C PHE A 181 3.84 -9.52 -7.82
N THR A 182 4.82 -8.95 -7.12
CA THR A 182 4.57 -8.33 -5.81
C THR A 182 3.66 -7.10 -5.90
N ASP A 183 3.74 -6.34 -7.00
CA ASP A 183 2.87 -5.21 -7.29
C ASP A 183 1.42 -5.65 -7.54
N GLU A 184 1.19 -6.75 -8.25
CA GLU A 184 -0.13 -7.34 -8.43
C GLU A 184 -0.71 -7.81 -7.09
N ALA A 185 0.06 -8.58 -6.30
CA ALA A 185 -0.34 -9.03 -4.98
C ALA A 185 -0.63 -7.87 -4.00
N TYR A 186 0.08 -6.76 -4.16
CA TYR A 186 -0.19 -5.55 -3.40
C TYR A 186 -1.43 -4.82 -3.91
N ALA A 187 -1.64 -4.75 -5.22
CA ALA A 187 -2.80 -4.13 -5.85
C ALA A 187 -4.12 -4.84 -5.47
N GLU A 188 -4.13 -6.17 -5.34
CA GLU A 188 -5.30 -6.93 -4.89
C GLU A 188 -5.87 -6.43 -3.55
N LYS A 189 -5.04 -5.85 -2.69
CA LYS A 189 -5.48 -5.28 -1.42
C LYS A 189 -6.38 -4.05 -1.58
N PHE A 190 -6.32 -3.38 -2.72
CA PHE A 190 -7.11 -2.20 -3.04
C PHE A 190 -8.30 -2.51 -3.96
N GLU A 191 -8.49 -3.76 -4.36
CA GLU A 191 -9.60 -4.12 -5.26
C GLU A 191 -10.97 -3.71 -4.73
N ASN A 192 -11.19 -3.82 -3.42
CA ASN A 192 -12.46 -3.42 -2.80
C ASN A 192 -12.70 -1.92 -2.94
N GLU A 193 -11.68 -1.10 -2.70
CA GLU A 193 -11.75 0.35 -2.78
C GLU A 193 -11.93 0.81 -4.22
N GLU A 194 -11.21 0.20 -5.16
CA GLU A 194 -11.41 0.46 -6.59
C GLU A 194 -12.81 0.07 -7.05
N ARG A 195 -13.34 -1.05 -6.55
CA ARG A 195 -14.71 -1.48 -6.84
C ARG A 195 -15.73 -0.49 -6.30
N ILE A 196 -15.56 -0.05 -5.05
CA ILE A 196 -16.39 1.00 -4.44
C ILE A 196 -16.28 2.29 -5.25
N GLY A 197 -15.08 2.71 -5.63
CA GLY A 197 -14.83 3.90 -6.46
C GLY A 197 -15.53 3.83 -7.82
N ARG A 198 -15.47 2.70 -8.49
CA ARG A 198 -16.17 2.46 -9.77
C ARG A 198 -17.68 2.51 -9.62
N LEU A 199 -18.23 1.89 -8.57
CA LEU A 199 -19.67 1.94 -8.26
C LEU A 199 -20.12 3.37 -7.91
N ALA A 200 -19.38 4.08 -7.06
CA ALA A 200 -19.64 5.45 -6.70
C ALA A 200 -19.66 6.38 -7.93
N SER A 201 -18.71 6.21 -8.84
CA SER A 201 -18.65 6.96 -10.10
C SER A 201 -19.86 6.70 -10.98
N PHE A 202 -20.27 5.43 -11.11
CA PHE A 202 -21.47 5.07 -11.87
C PHE A 202 -22.74 5.72 -11.29
N PHE A 203 -22.93 5.60 -9.97
CA PHE A 203 -24.08 6.22 -9.31
C PHE A 203 -24.05 7.74 -9.35
N THR A 204 -22.86 8.34 -9.30
CA THR A 204 -22.71 9.80 -9.44
C THR A 204 -23.17 10.27 -10.83
N ILE A 205 -22.73 9.59 -11.89
CA ILE A 205 -23.15 9.91 -13.26
C ILE A 205 -24.67 9.76 -13.40
N LEU A 206 -25.25 8.68 -12.86
CA LEU A 206 -26.68 8.44 -12.88
C LEU A 206 -27.45 9.53 -12.11
N ALA A 207 -26.97 9.93 -10.93
CA ALA A 207 -27.57 11.00 -10.13
C ALA A 207 -27.53 12.35 -10.84
N ILE A 208 -26.41 12.68 -11.50
CA ILE A 208 -26.29 13.89 -12.33
C ILE A 208 -27.30 13.83 -13.48
N PHE A 209 -27.41 12.70 -14.16
CA PHE A 209 -28.35 12.53 -15.27
C PHE A 209 -29.82 12.74 -14.83
N ILE A 210 -30.22 12.10 -13.72
CA ILE A 210 -31.57 12.26 -13.16
C ILE A 210 -31.83 13.72 -12.74
N SER A 211 -30.83 14.36 -12.10
CA SER A 211 -30.93 15.76 -11.70
C SER A 211 -31.09 16.71 -12.90
N CYS A 212 -30.33 16.45 -13.98
CA CYS A 212 -30.45 17.19 -15.23
C CYS A 212 -31.84 17.02 -15.85
N LEU A 213 -32.41 15.82 -15.86
CA LEU A 213 -33.76 15.57 -16.35
C LEU A 213 -34.82 16.32 -15.49
N GLY A 214 -34.63 16.28 -14.17
CA GLY A 214 -35.51 17.03 -13.26
C GLY A 214 -35.48 18.55 -13.50
N LEU A 215 -34.28 19.12 -13.63
CA LEU A 215 -34.07 20.53 -13.95
C LEU A 215 -34.64 20.89 -15.33
N PHE A 216 -34.46 20.03 -16.32
CA PHE A 216 -35.01 20.21 -17.66
C PHE A 216 -36.55 20.25 -17.63
N GLY A 217 -37.18 19.30 -16.92
CA GLY A 217 -38.65 19.27 -16.77
C GLY A 217 -39.19 20.53 -16.06
N LEU A 218 -38.48 20.95 -14.99
CA LEU A 218 -38.86 22.16 -14.27
C LEU A 218 -38.68 23.43 -15.12
N ALA A 219 -37.59 23.52 -15.88
CA ALA A 219 -37.33 24.64 -16.78
C ALA A 219 -38.40 24.74 -17.89
N THR A 220 -38.81 23.59 -18.47
CA THR A 220 -39.88 23.55 -19.47
C THR A 220 -41.20 24.00 -18.87
N TYR A 221 -41.57 23.52 -17.70
CA TYR A 221 -42.78 23.92 -17.00
C TYR A 221 -42.81 25.43 -16.69
N VAL A 222 -41.71 25.98 -16.18
CA VAL A 222 -41.61 27.44 -15.90
C VAL A 222 -41.70 28.26 -17.19
N ALA A 223 -41.08 27.80 -18.28
CA ALA A 223 -41.17 28.46 -19.59
C ALA A 223 -42.61 28.47 -20.13
N GLU A 224 -43.36 27.37 -20.01
CA GLU A 224 -44.75 27.28 -20.38
C GLU A 224 -45.62 28.24 -19.57
N GLN A 225 -45.47 28.32 -18.26
CA GLN A 225 -46.21 29.26 -17.41
C GLN A 225 -45.96 30.73 -17.76
N ARG A 226 -44.73 31.07 -18.17
CA ARG A 226 -44.33 32.43 -18.51
C ARG A 226 -44.46 32.78 -20.01
N THR A 227 -45.09 31.91 -20.81
CA THR A 227 -45.21 32.07 -22.27
C THR A 227 -45.78 33.44 -22.67
N LYS A 228 -46.85 33.95 -21.98
CA LYS A 228 -47.44 35.27 -22.24
C LYS A 228 -46.44 36.40 -21.97
N GLU A 229 -45.73 36.35 -20.87
CA GLU A 229 -44.69 37.33 -20.49
C GLU A 229 -43.55 37.36 -21.49
N ILE A 230 -43.07 36.18 -21.90
CA ILE A 230 -42.04 36.01 -22.91
C ILE A 230 -42.50 36.61 -24.26
N GLY A 231 -43.75 36.33 -24.65
CA GLY A 231 -44.35 36.86 -25.91
C GLY A 231 -44.40 38.39 -25.93
N ILE A 232 -44.91 39.00 -24.85
CA ILE A 232 -44.99 40.47 -24.73
C ILE A 232 -43.60 41.10 -24.82
N ARG A 233 -42.61 40.59 -24.08
CA ARG A 233 -41.25 41.10 -24.09
C ARG A 233 -40.56 40.94 -25.45
N LYS A 234 -40.83 39.85 -26.15
CA LYS A 234 -40.29 39.61 -27.49
C LYS A 234 -40.82 40.60 -28.50
N VAL A 235 -42.12 40.95 -28.42
CA VAL A 235 -42.74 41.99 -29.26
C VAL A 235 -42.16 43.37 -28.95
N LEU A 236 -41.80 43.64 -27.69
CA LEU A 236 -41.18 44.89 -27.25
C LEU A 236 -39.67 44.94 -27.57
N GLY A 237 -39.10 43.95 -28.30
CA GLY A 237 -37.73 43.98 -28.79
C GLY A 237 -36.69 43.31 -27.85
N ALA A 238 -37.11 42.54 -26.86
CA ALA A 238 -36.17 41.82 -26.01
C ALA A 238 -35.40 40.77 -26.81
N SER A 239 -34.06 40.72 -26.62
CA SER A 239 -33.19 39.71 -27.21
C SER A 239 -33.44 38.33 -26.62
N VAL A 240 -33.16 37.28 -27.40
CA VAL A 240 -33.24 35.88 -26.91
C VAL A 240 -32.35 35.68 -25.69
N PHE A 241 -31.21 36.33 -25.65
CA PHE A 241 -30.27 36.27 -24.52
C PHE A 241 -30.90 36.83 -23.22
N ASN A 242 -31.62 37.96 -23.29
CA ASN A 242 -32.27 38.54 -22.14
C ASN A 242 -33.38 37.63 -21.59
N LEU A 243 -34.13 36.96 -22.48
CA LEU A 243 -35.15 35.99 -22.09
C LEU A 243 -34.55 34.75 -21.44
N TRP A 244 -33.44 34.25 -22.02
CA TRP A 244 -32.70 33.12 -21.45
C TRP A 244 -32.13 33.45 -20.07
N GLN A 245 -31.51 34.62 -19.91
CA GLN A 245 -30.98 35.07 -18.62
C GLN A 245 -32.08 35.20 -17.55
N MET A 246 -33.24 35.68 -17.91
CA MET A 246 -34.39 35.80 -17.02
C MET A 246 -34.87 34.43 -16.53
N LEU A 247 -34.98 33.45 -17.43
CA LEU A 247 -35.41 32.10 -17.08
C LEU A 247 -34.34 31.34 -16.26
N SER A 248 -33.07 31.55 -16.57
CA SER A 248 -31.97 30.83 -15.92
C SER A 248 -31.61 31.36 -14.54
N LYS A 249 -31.90 32.63 -14.24
CA LYS A 249 -31.53 33.31 -12.99
C LYS A 249 -32.00 32.55 -11.74
N ASP A 250 -33.22 32.09 -11.73
CA ASP A 250 -33.83 31.43 -10.58
C ASP A 250 -33.16 30.04 -10.36
N PHE A 251 -32.82 29.34 -11.45
CA PHE A 251 -32.12 28.04 -11.38
C PHE A 251 -30.67 28.22 -10.92
N ILE A 252 -29.97 29.22 -11.43
CA ILE A 252 -28.57 29.51 -11.03
C ILE A 252 -28.51 29.84 -9.53
N LEU A 253 -29.48 30.61 -9.04
CA LEU A 253 -29.55 30.91 -7.61
C LEU A 253 -29.76 29.66 -6.76
N LEU A 254 -30.71 28.78 -7.15
CA LEU A 254 -30.98 27.52 -6.44
C LEU A 254 -29.76 26.59 -6.45
N VAL A 255 -29.07 26.46 -7.60
CA VAL A 255 -27.85 25.68 -7.73
C VAL A 255 -26.74 26.26 -6.86
N GLY A 256 -26.59 27.59 -6.81
CA GLY A 256 -25.64 28.28 -5.93
C GLY A 256 -25.88 27.99 -4.45
N ILE A 257 -27.13 28.04 -3.99
CA ILE A 257 -27.51 27.67 -2.62
C ILE A 257 -27.18 26.19 -2.34
N ALA A 258 -27.52 25.32 -3.30
CA ALA A 258 -27.20 23.88 -3.18
C ALA A 258 -25.69 23.62 -3.02
N PHE A 259 -24.83 24.33 -3.77
CA PHE A 259 -23.38 24.22 -3.62
C PHE A 259 -22.86 24.68 -2.26
N ILE A 260 -23.41 25.81 -1.73
CA ILE A 260 -23.04 26.33 -0.41
C ILE A 260 -23.31 25.30 0.69
N ILE A 261 -24.35 24.49 0.53
CA ILE A 261 -24.69 23.43 1.49
C ILE A 261 -23.92 22.14 1.20
N ALA A 262 -23.82 21.73 -0.07
CA ALA A 262 -23.25 20.46 -0.46
C ALA A 262 -21.73 20.38 -0.22
N ILE A 263 -20.99 21.47 -0.50
CA ILE A 263 -19.52 21.48 -0.35
C ILE A 263 -19.09 21.24 1.11
N PRO A 264 -19.61 21.95 2.13
CA PRO A 264 -19.24 21.69 3.51
C PRO A 264 -19.62 20.28 3.99
N VAL A 265 -20.80 19.80 3.58
CA VAL A 265 -21.24 18.43 3.93
C VAL A 265 -20.34 17.38 3.30
N ALA A 266 -20.03 17.51 2.01
CA ALA A 266 -19.14 16.61 1.31
C ALA A 266 -17.71 16.62 1.91
N TYR A 267 -17.19 17.82 2.23
CA TYR A 267 -15.90 17.98 2.89
C TYR A 267 -15.85 17.26 4.24
N PHE A 268 -16.86 17.46 5.08
CA PHE A 268 -16.95 16.83 6.39
C PHE A 268 -17.03 15.30 6.30
N LEU A 269 -17.88 14.78 5.40
CA LEU A 269 -18.02 13.33 5.19
C LEU A 269 -16.73 12.71 4.65
N MET A 270 -16.10 13.39 3.68
CA MET A 270 -14.84 12.91 3.09
C MET A 270 -13.71 12.94 4.13
N GLN A 271 -13.63 14.00 4.94
CA GLN A 271 -12.63 14.08 6.00
C GLN A 271 -12.83 12.97 7.04
N LYS A 272 -14.09 12.68 7.42
CA LYS A 272 -14.40 11.59 8.34
C LYS A 272 -14.02 10.23 7.75
N TRP A 273 -14.30 10.00 6.48
CA TRP A 273 -13.89 8.77 5.79
C TRP A 273 -12.37 8.62 5.71
N LEU A 274 -11.63 9.71 5.43
CA LEU A 274 -10.16 9.69 5.44
C LEU A 274 -9.55 9.42 6.82
N LEU A 275 -10.28 9.64 7.91
CA LEU A 275 -9.78 9.32 9.26
C LEU A 275 -9.63 7.79 9.48
N ASP A 276 -10.32 6.96 8.71
CA ASP A 276 -10.20 5.51 8.78
C ASP A 276 -8.90 5.00 8.16
N PHE A 277 -8.12 5.89 7.47
CA PHE A 277 -6.87 5.53 6.81
C PHE A 277 -5.66 6.01 7.62
N THR A 278 -4.69 5.14 7.85
CA THR A 278 -3.44 5.49 8.55
C THR A 278 -2.57 6.41 7.71
N TYR A 279 -2.43 6.11 6.41
CA TYR A 279 -1.71 6.95 5.44
C TYR A 279 -2.71 7.75 4.60
N ARG A 280 -2.83 9.03 4.88
CA ARG A 280 -3.83 9.92 4.27
C ARG A 280 -3.22 11.16 3.65
N VAL A 281 -3.80 11.58 2.54
CA VAL A 281 -3.50 12.88 1.90
C VAL A 281 -4.43 13.93 2.49
N ASN A 282 -3.93 15.13 2.75
CA ASN A 282 -4.76 16.25 3.15
C ASN A 282 -5.63 16.68 1.95
N ILE A 283 -6.94 16.85 2.19
CA ILE A 283 -7.85 17.44 1.21
C ILE A 283 -7.51 18.93 1.12
N ALA A 284 -7.00 19.35 -0.03
CA ALA A 284 -6.69 20.76 -0.31
C ALA A 284 -7.97 21.54 -0.69
#